data_393ad565f80d4e6f8122beb46a232f29
#
_entry.id   393ad565f80d4e6f8122beb46a232f29
#
_cell.length_a   1.000
_cell.length_b   1.000
_cell.length_c   1.000
_cell.angle_alpha   90.00
_cell.angle_beta   90.00
_cell.angle_gamma   90.00
#
_symmetry.space_group_name_H-M   'P 1'
#
loop_
_entity.id
_entity.type
_entity.pdbx_description
1 polymer ?
#
loop_
_entity_poly.entity_id
_entity_poly.type
_entity_poly.pdbx_seq_one_letter_code
_entity_poly.pdbx_strand_id
1 'polypeptide(L)'
;MILALSLEVSDLHILIEKRITFMDRVKRVIHCDRAYKMGLNGKNITVAVMDTGIAPHLDFDQRILHFEDFCQKKLAAYDDNGHGTHVAGIIGGSGLMSKDKRGVRLLSGVAPMVRFVVLKVLDRKGNGVTSHVLEGMDWLLQNREKYQVKILNISVGMMASAGKNEQEQLLHAVDEAWNQGIMVVTAAGNNGPKENSVTIPGISRKVLTVGSWDDNVTETGNSGRLTKNYSGFGPTECCIVKPEVLAPGTNVKSCSKDAKGYVVKSGTSMAAPVVSGAVALAYQKHPDYTPAEMKLKLYESVYPRGEQIGRKCWGMLHVNNLVV
;
A
#
# COMPACT_ATOMS: atom_id res chain seq x y z
N MET A 1 -1.56 44.61 34.22
CA MET A 1 -2.61 44.41 33.19
C MET A 1 -2.17 43.28 32.29
N ILE A 2 -2.56 42.06 32.66
CA ILE A 2 -2.17 40.81 31.98
C ILE A 2 -3.28 40.51 30.98
N LEU A 3 -3.00 40.67 29.68
CA LEU A 3 -3.89 40.20 28.62
C LEU A 3 -3.71 38.68 28.52
N ALA A 4 -4.62 37.94 29.09
CA ALA A 4 -4.76 36.51 28.84
C ALA A 4 -5.33 36.31 27.41
N LEU A 5 -4.50 35.90 26.48
CA LEU A 5 -4.95 35.39 25.19
C LEU A 5 -5.64 34.05 25.45
N SER A 6 -6.96 34.05 25.52
CA SER A 6 -7.77 32.82 25.44
C SER A 6 -7.78 32.35 24.00
N LEU A 7 -6.86 31.45 23.64
CA LEU A 7 -6.99 30.65 22.43
C LEU A 7 -8.18 29.73 22.64
N GLU A 8 -9.19 29.84 21.76
CA GLU A 8 -10.32 28.93 21.78
C GLU A 8 -9.86 27.48 21.47
N VAL A 9 -10.56 26.50 22.05
CA VAL A 9 -10.24 25.07 21.86
C VAL A 9 -10.25 24.68 20.39
N SER A 10 -11.02 25.39 19.56
CA SER A 10 -11.04 25.30 18.10
C SER A 10 -9.71 25.68 17.44
N ASP A 11 -9.05 26.74 17.93
CA ASP A 11 -7.76 27.19 17.40
C ASP A 11 -6.63 26.24 17.78
N LEU A 12 -6.72 25.61 18.95
CA LEU A 12 -5.77 24.60 19.40
C LEU A 12 -5.93 23.31 18.55
N HIS A 13 -7.14 22.91 18.19
CA HIS A 13 -7.40 21.82 17.26
C HIS A 13 -6.83 22.10 15.86
N ILE A 14 -7.05 23.29 15.31
CA ILE A 14 -6.52 23.70 14.00
C ILE A 14 -4.99 23.78 14.01
N LEU A 15 -4.38 24.23 15.10
CA LEU A 15 -2.91 24.26 15.25
C LEU A 15 -2.31 22.86 15.44
N ILE A 16 -3.02 21.95 16.09
CA ILE A 16 -2.62 20.52 16.19
C ILE A 16 -2.75 19.83 14.84
N GLU A 17 -3.84 20.05 14.10
CA GLU A 17 -4.02 19.49 12.75
C GLU A 17 -2.97 19.98 11.75
N LYS A 18 -2.55 21.24 11.80
CA LYS A 18 -1.48 21.80 10.95
C LYS A 18 -0.08 21.26 11.26
N ARG A 19 0.14 20.61 12.41
CA ARG A 19 1.41 19.94 12.77
C ARG A 19 1.44 18.44 12.48
N ILE A 20 0.32 17.84 12.07
CA ILE A 20 0.24 16.42 11.76
C ILE A 20 0.78 16.21 10.35
N THR A 21 1.91 15.54 10.22
CA THR A 21 2.44 15.13 8.92
C THR A 21 1.53 14.09 8.27
N PHE A 22 1.50 14.05 6.94
CA PHE A 22 0.60 13.17 6.18
C PHE A 22 0.74 11.69 6.55
N MET A 23 1.95 11.19 6.83
CA MET A 23 2.15 9.79 7.23
C MET A 23 1.79 9.55 8.71
N ASP A 24 1.97 10.54 9.59
CA ASP A 24 1.49 10.43 10.97
C ASP A 24 -0.04 10.36 11.01
N ARG A 25 -0.74 11.06 10.11
CA ARG A 25 -2.18 10.92 9.92
C ARG A 25 -2.53 9.48 9.56
N VAL A 26 -1.87 8.89 8.55
CA VAL A 26 -2.12 7.51 8.13
C VAL A 26 -1.95 6.55 9.30
N LYS A 27 -0.80 6.60 9.99
CA LYS A 27 -0.49 5.71 11.12
C LYS A 27 -1.45 5.85 12.31
N ARG A 28 -1.94 7.07 12.59
CA ARG A 28 -2.98 7.29 13.62
C ARG A 28 -4.31 6.70 13.21
N VAL A 29 -4.74 6.96 11.98
CA VAL A 29 -6.03 6.49 11.44
C VAL A 29 -6.11 4.96 11.48
N ILE A 30 -5.01 4.25 11.19
CA ILE A 30 -4.96 2.79 11.25
C ILE A 30 -4.51 2.24 12.62
N HIS A 31 -4.33 3.10 13.62
CA HIS A 31 -3.98 2.71 15.00
C HIS A 31 -2.71 1.85 15.11
N CYS A 32 -1.54 2.39 14.71
CA CYS A 32 -0.25 1.68 14.78
C CYS A 32 0.45 1.78 16.14
N ASP A 33 -0.01 2.57 17.07
CA ASP A 33 0.70 2.96 18.30
C ASP A 33 1.08 1.79 19.20
N ARG A 34 0.17 0.82 19.37
CA ARG A 34 0.44 -0.40 20.16
C ARG A 34 1.48 -1.29 19.48
N ALA A 35 1.39 -1.48 18.14
CA ALA A 35 2.36 -2.26 17.39
C ALA A 35 3.78 -1.71 17.59
N TYR A 36 3.95 -0.40 17.49
CA TYR A 36 5.26 0.24 17.69
C TYR A 36 5.75 0.14 19.15
N LYS A 37 4.86 0.25 20.15
CA LYS A 37 5.21 0.02 21.56
C LYS A 37 5.66 -1.42 21.82
N MET A 38 5.17 -2.37 21.04
CA MET A 38 5.61 -3.78 21.08
C MET A 38 6.94 -4.03 20.31
N GLY A 39 7.55 -2.99 19.73
CA GLY A 39 8.78 -3.09 18.94
C GLY A 39 8.56 -3.63 17.52
N LEU A 40 7.31 -3.73 17.06
CA LEU A 40 7.00 -4.19 15.71
C LEU A 40 7.29 -3.05 14.72
N ASN A 41 8.10 -3.34 13.71
CA ASN A 41 8.56 -2.37 12.70
C ASN A 41 8.80 -3.01 11.33
N GLY A 42 8.44 -4.29 11.16
CA GLY A 42 8.63 -5.06 9.93
C GLY A 42 10.01 -5.69 9.77
N LYS A 43 10.85 -5.70 10.82
CA LYS A 43 12.19 -6.32 10.78
C LYS A 43 12.11 -7.78 10.37
N ASN A 44 13.00 -8.20 9.46
CA ASN A 44 13.10 -9.54 8.87
C ASN A 44 11.94 -9.93 7.93
N ILE A 45 11.01 -9.03 7.65
CA ILE A 45 9.97 -9.28 6.65
C ILE A 45 10.40 -8.70 5.30
N THR A 46 10.29 -9.52 4.26
CA THR A 46 10.55 -9.10 2.88
C THR A 46 9.22 -8.89 2.14
N VAL A 47 9.09 -7.70 1.55
CA VAL A 47 7.95 -7.31 0.73
C VAL A 47 8.41 -7.19 -0.73
N ALA A 48 7.77 -7.93 -1.62
CA ALA A 48 7.92 -7.71 -3.05
C ALA A 48 7.00 -6.56 -3.49
N VAL A 49 7.53 -5.63 -4.29
CA VAL A 49 6.78 -4.53 -4.89
C VAL A 49 6.83 -4.67 -6.40
N MET A 50 5.70 -4.92 -7.02
CA MET A 50 5.54 -5.03 -8.47
C MET A 50 4.93 -3.73 -9.00
N ASP A 51 5.79 -2.87 -9.62
CA ASP A 51 5.42 -1.48 -9.93
C ASP A 51 6.35 -0.85 -11.00
N THR A 52 6.51 0.48 -10.99
CA THR A 52 7.37 1.25 -11.93
C THR A 52 8.86 1.20 -11.58
N GLY A 53 9.25 0.54 -10.51
CA GLY A 53 10.62 0.49 -10.02
C GLY A 53 10.81 1.11 -8.64
N ILE A 54 12.04 1.40 -8.26
CA ILE A 54 12.41 2.07 -7.01
C ILE A 54 13.64 2.97 -7.23
N ALA A 55 13.54 4.23 -6.84
CA ALA A 55 14.67 5.14 -6.87
C ALA A 55 15.61 4.88 -5.67
N PRO A 56 16.91 5.20 -5.78
CA PRO A 56 17.89 5.07 -4.70
C PRO A 56 17.69 6.16 -3.63
N HIS A 57 16.55 6.13 -2.95
CA HIS A 57 16.18 7.09 -1.91
C HIS A 57 16.80 6.66 -0.57
N LEU A 58 17.33 7.61 0.23
CA LEU A 58 17.98 7.32 1.51
C LEU A 58 17.08 6.59 2.53
N ASP A 59 15.76 6.73 2.39
CA ASP A 59 14.82 6.03 3.26
C ASP A 59 14.77 4.53 3.03
N PHE A 60 15.35 4.03 1.95
CA PHE A 60 15.44 2.58 1.70
C PHE A 60 16.76 1.99 2.15
N ASP A 61 17.86 2.81 2.14
CA ASP A 61 19.20 2.40 2.52
C ASP A 61 19.57 1.02 1.91
N GLN A 62 20.24 0.14 2.64
CA GLN A 62 20.63 -1.22 2.20
C GLN A 62 19.48 -2.25 2.24
N ARG A 63 18.21 -1.81 2.31
CA ARG A 63 17.05 -2.70 2.46
C ARG A 63 16.43 -3.17 1.13
N ILE A 64 16.95 -2.72 -0.02
CA ILE A 64 16.60 -3.27 -1.33
C ILE A 64 17.49 -4.50 -1.55
N LEU A 65 16.91 -5.70 -1.39
CA LEU A 65 17.63 -6.96 -1.52
C LEU A 65 17.86 -7.33 -2.99
N HIS A 66 16.91 -6.98 -3.84
CA HIS A 66 16.97 -7.24 -5.27
C HIS A 66 16.08 -6.27 -6.05
N PHE A 67 16.51 -5.98 -7.28
CA PHE A 67 15.77 -5.22 -8.27
C PHE A 67 15.84 -5.97 -9.60
N GLU A 68 14.68 -6.22 -10.22
CA GLU A 68 14.58 -6.83 -11.54
C GLU A 68 13.75 -5.95 -12.46
N ASP A 69 14.26 -5.67 -13.67
CA ASP A 69 13.62 -4.82 -14.67
C ASP A 69 13.13 -5.64 -15.86
N PHE A 70 11.83 -5.87 -15.94
CA PHE A 70 11.21 -6.59 -17.04
C PHE A 70 10.95 -5.70 -18.26
N CYS A 71 10.99 -4.37 -18.10
CA CYS A 71 10.72 -3.41 -19.18
C CYS A 71 11.93 -3.14 -20.08
N GLN A 72 13.11 -2.88 -19.46
CA GLN A 72 14.33 -2.46 -20.18
C GLN A 72 15.54 -3.32 -19.85
N LYS A 73 15.40 -4.32 -18.97
CA LYS A 73 16.47 -5.23 -18.51
C LYS A 73 17.70 -4.52 -17.92
N LYS A 74 17.50 -3.35 -17.26
CA LYS A 74 18.57 -2.64 -16.56
C LYS A 74 18.88 -3.29 -15.22
N LEU A 75 20.16 -3.37 -14.86
CA LEU A 75 20.62 -3.99 -13.63
C LEU A 75 20.52 -3.10 -12.39
N ALA A 76 20.75 -1.79 -12.57
CA ALA A 76 20.71 -0.84 -11.47
C ALA A 76 19.28 -0.43 -11.13
N ALA A 77 18.96 -0.37 -9.84
CA ALA A 77 17.63 0.07 -9.40
C ALA A 77 17.37 1.53 -9.82
N TYR A 78 16.22 1.76 -10.40
CA TYR A 78 15.72 3.08 -10.80
C TYR A 78 14.20 3.10 -10.84
N ASP A 79 13.65 4.32 -10.84
CA ASP A 79 12.22 4.58 -11.07
C ASP A 79 12.07 5.86 -11.89
N ASP A 80 11.74 5.71 -13.16
CA ASP A 80 11.60 6.83 -14.11
C ASP A 80 10.18 7.45 -14.07
N ASN A 81 9.24 6.83 -13.35
CA ASN A 81 7.89 7.33 -13.07
C ASN A 81 7.77 7.94 -11.66
N GLY A 82 8.17 7.19 -10.63
CA GLY A 82 8.09 7.57 -9.22
C GLY A 82 6.88 7.01 -8.47
N HIS A 83 6.06 6.17 -9.10
CA HIS A 83 4.94 5.53 -8.43
C HIS A 83 5.41 4.41 -7.48
N GLY A 84 6.25 3.50 -7.97
CA GLY A 84 6.79 2.40 -7.17
C GLY A 84 7.64 2.87 -5.99
N THR A 85 8.43 3.93 -6.17
CA THR A 85 9.19 4.59 -5.08
C THR A 85 8.26 5.11 -3.99
N HIS A 86 7.15 5.74 -4.38
CA HIS A 86 6.14 6.25 -3.45
C HIS A 86 5.47 5.10 -2.69
N VAL A 87 5.06 4.04 -3.40
CA VAL A 87 4.47 2.81 -2.84
C VAL A 87 5.42 2.16 -1.82
N ALA A 88 6.68 1.92 -2.19
CA ALA A 88 7.68 1.36 -1.29
C ALA A 88 7.90 2.24 -0.05
N GLY A 89 7.88 3.57 -0.21
CA GLY A 89 7.98 4.52 0.89
C GLY A 89 6.82 4.42 1.89
N ILE A 90 5.58 4.20 1.43
CA ILE A 90 4.42 3.98 2.30
C ILE A 90 4.56 2.67 3.07
N ILE A 91 4.99 1.59 2.41
CA ILE A 91 5.20 0.30 3.07
C ILE A 91 6.26 0.45 4.16
N GLY A 92 7.45 0.96 3.79
CA GLY A 92 8.61 0.81 4.67
C GLY A 92 9.72 1.84 4.49
N GLY A 93 9.46 3.04 4.01
CA GLY A 93 10.45 4.12 4.05
C GLY A 93 10.89 4.37 5.50
N SER A 94 12.19 4.49 5.74
CA SER A 94 12.72 4.68 7.10
C SER A 94 12.40 6.05 7.68
N GLY A 95 12.02 7.03 6.85
CA GLY A 95 11.81 8.42 7.25
C GLY A 95 13.10 9.17 7.60
N LEU A 96 14.26 8.62 7.22
CA LEU A 96 15.56 9.21 7.56
C LEU A 96 15.71 10.64 7.04
N MET A 97 15.23 10.88 5.81
CA MET A 97 15.24 12.20 5.18
C MET A 97 14.28 13.20 5.83
N SER A 98 13.30 12.73 6.57
CA SER A 98 12.31 13.56 7.27
C SER A 98 12.62 13.76 8.76
N LYS A 99 13.82 13.43 9.20
CA LYS A 99 14.25 13.53 10.59
C LYS A 99 14.29 15.00 11.03
N ASP A 100 13.50 15.36 12.05
CA ASP A 100 13.49 16.69 12.63
C ASP A 100 14.70 16.91 13.56
N LYS A 101 14.86 18.14 14.10
CA LYS A 101 15.94 18.51 15.02
C LYS A 101 15.97 17.66 16.32
N ARG A 102 14.85 17.03 16.68
CA ARG A 102 14.71 16.16 17.86
C ARG A 102 14.97 14.69 17.52
N GLY A 103 15.26 14.38 16.26
CA GLY A 103 15.49 13.04 15.78
C GLY A 103 14.24 12.25 15.40
N VAL A 104 13.06 12.87 15.42
CA VAL A 104 11.78 12.24 15.05
C VAL A 104 11.69 12.10 13.53
N ARG A 105 11.37 10.90 13.06
CA ARG A 105 11.20 10.56 11.64
C ARG A 105 9.75 10.74 11.24
N LEU A 106 9.42 11.91 10.70
CA LEU A 106 8.04 12.34 10.47
C LEU A 106 7.32 11.57 9.35
N LEU A 107 8.04 11.13 8.33
CA LEU A 107 7.48 10.51 7.13
C LEU A 107 7.90 9.04 6.96
N SER A 108 8.20 8.33 8.05
CA SER A 108 8.46 6.89 7.97
C SER A 108 7.20 6.12 7.53
N GLY A 109 7.40 5.09 6.71
CA GLY A 109 6.36 4.16 6.31
C GLY A 109 5.75 3.39 7.49
N VAL A 110 4.79 2.53 7.20
CA VAL A 110 4.06 1.74 8.22
C VAL A 110 4.99 0.70 8.87
N ALA A 111 5.84 0.05 8.10
CA ALA A 111 6.79 -0.97 8.57
C ALA A 111 8.23 -0.59 8.18
N PRO A 112 8.86 0.38 8.88
CA PRO A 112 10.07 1.07 8.41
C PRO A 112 11.34 0.19 8.37
N MET A 113 11.29 -1.07 8.79
CA MET A 113 12.42 -2.00 8.77
C MET A 113 12.22 -3.19 7.83
N VAL A 114 11.18 -3.20 6.99
CA VAL A 114 11.02 -4.24 5.95
C VAL A 114 12.14 -4.18 4.93
N ARG A 115 12.42 -5.32 4.30
CA ARG A 115 13.30 -5.45 3.14
C ARG A 115 12.47 -5.52 1.88
N PHE A 116 13.04 -5.12 0.77
CA PHE A 116 12.34 -5.04 -0.51
C PHE A 116 12.96 -5.94 -1.58
N VAL A 117 12.10 -6.60 -2.33
CA VAL A 117 12.38 -7.12 -3.68
C VAL A 117 11.51 -6.30 -4.63
N VAL A 118 12.11 -5.65 -5.62
CA VAL A 118 11.37 -4.76 -6.52
C VAL A 118 11.38 -5.29 -7.93
N LEU A 119 10.20 -5.46 -8.50
CA LEU A 119 9.96 -5.98 -9.83
C LEU A 119 9.38 -4.85 -10.68
N LYS A 120 10.21 -4.26 -11.54
CA LYS A 120 9.77 -3.20 -12.45
C LYS A 120 9.09 -3.84 -13.65
N VAL A 121 7.77 -3.77 -13.68
CA VAL A 121 6.91 -4.29 -14.76
C VAL A 121 6.17 -3.18 -15.52
N LEU A 122 6.28 -1.93 -15.04
CA LEU A 122 5.66 -0.76 -15.64
C LEU A 122 6.70 0.22 -16.17
N ASP A 123 6.38 0.83 -17.30
CA ASP A 123 7.22 1.83 -17.97
C ASP A 123 7.18 3.21 -17.26
N ARG A 124 7.88 4.19 -17.85
CA ARG A 124 7.95 5.57 -17.35
C ARG A 124 6.59 6.30 -17.31
N LYS A 125 5.59 5.82 -18.04
CA LYS A 125 4.23 6.38 -18.04
C LYS A 125 3.31 5.67 -17.05
N GLY A 126 3.79 4.60 -16.42
CA GLY A 126 2.98 3.73 -15.56
C GLY A 126 2.16 2.71 -16.34
N ASN A 127 2.44 2.50 -17.62
CA ASN A 127 1.81 1.48 -18.42
C ASN A 127 2.59 0.18 -18.31
N GLY A 128 1.89 -0.97 -18.29
CA GLY A 128 2.47 -2.29 -18.33
C GLY A 128 1.88 -3.13 -19.44
N VAL A 129 2.64 -4.10 -19.91
CA VAL A 129 2.16 -5.19 -20.76
C VAL A 129 2.06 -6.45 -19.92
N THR A 130 1.06 -7.28 -20.21
CA THR A 130 0.75 -8.48 -19.41
C THR A 130 1.94 -9.42 -19.32
N SER A 131 2.73 -9.56 -20.41
CA SER A 131 3.92 -10.41 -20.40
C SER A 131 4.95 -10.02 -19.35
N HIS A 132 5.23 -8.71 -19.15
CA HIS A 132 6.17 -8.25 -18.13
C HIS A 132 5.67 -8.58 -16.70
N VAL A 133 4.36 -8.48 -16.49
CA VAL A 133 3.76 -8.83 -15.19
C VAL A 133 3.88 -10.34 -14.95
N LEU A 134 3.57 -11.17 -15.94
CA LEU A 134 3.66 -12.63 -15.84
C LEU A 134 5.12 -13.09 -15.67
N GLU A 135 6.08 -12.55 -16.46
CA GLU A 135 7.51 -12.79 -16.25
C GLU A 135 7.94 -12.41 -14.82
N GLY A 136 7.46 -11.28 -14.31
CA GLY A 136 7.73 -10.85 -12.93
C GLY A 136 7.14 -11.79 -11.89
N MET A 137 5.94 -12.33 -12.11
CA MET A 137 5.33 -13.33 -11.23
C MET A 137 6.12 -14.64 -11.24
N ASP A 138 6.50 -15.14 -12.41
CA ASP A 138 7.30 -16.36 -12.54
C ASP A 138 8.65 -16.22 -11.84
N TRP A 139 9.33 -15.10 -12.07
CA TRP A 139 10.58 -14.78 -11.38
C TRP A 139 10.43 -14.74 -9.86
N LEU A 140 9.36 -14.10 -9.38
CA LEU A 140 9.06 -14.01 -7.94
C LEU A 140 8.89 -15.39 -7.32
N LEU A 141 8.10 -16.26 -7.95
CA LEU A 141 7.83 -17.61 -7.46
C LEU A 141 9.11 -18.47 -7.40
N GLN A 142 9.98 -18.36 -8.40
CA GLN A 142 11.28 -19.06 -8.44
C GLN A 142 12.25 -18.55 -7.36
N ASN A 143 12.15 -17.28 -6.97
CA ASN A 143 13.10 -16.63 -6.05
C ASN A 143 12.55 -16.34 -4.66
N ARG A 144 11.27 -16.68 -4.36
CA ARG A 144 10.60 -16.35 -3.11
C ARG A 144 11.31 -16.89 -1.87
N GLU A 145 11.85 -18.09 -1.95
CA GLU A 145 12.57 -18.71 -0.83
C GLU A 145 13.93 -18.05 -0.59
N LYS A 146 14.67 -17.78 -1.68
CA LYS A 146 15.97 -17.09 -1.63
C LYS A 146 15.87 -15.75 -0.89
N TYR A 147 14.83 -14.98 -1.15
CA TYR A 147 14.63 -13.67 -0.54
C TYR A 147 13.64 -13.67 0.62
N GLN A 148 13.09 -14.84 0.97
CA GLN A 148 12.10 -15.01 2.04
C GLN A 148 10.91 -14.04 1.87
N VAL A 149 10.37 -13.98 0.65
CA VAL A 149 9.26 -13.06 0.33
C VAL A 149 7.98 -13.56 1.01
N LYS A 150 7.40 -12.73 1.86
CA LYS A 150 6.14 -13.01 2.57
C LYS A 150 4.93 -12.25 1.99
N ILE A 151 5.18 -11.11 1.38
CA ILE A 151 4.12 -10.20 0.91
C ILE A 151 4.45 -9.76 -0.51
N LEU A 152 3.45 -9.76 -1.39
CA LEU A 152 3.50 -9.12 -2.70
C LEU A 152 2.51 -7.97 -2.73
N ASN A 153 3.00 -6.75 -2.95
CA ASN A 153 2.17 -5.56 -3.18
C ASN A 153 2.05 -5.28 -4.68
N ILE A 154 0.82 -5.27 -5.18
CA ILE A 154 0.48 -4.88 -6.56
C ILE A 154 -0.41 -3.64 -6.48
N SER A 155 0.18 -2.46 -6.68
CA SER A 155 -0.55 -1.18 -6.61
C SER A 155 -1.04 -0.69 -7.98
N VAL A 156 -1.09 -1.57 -8.96
CA VAL A 156 -1.54 -1.30 -10.32
C VAL A 156 -2.67 -2.25 -10.70
N GLY A 157 -3.65 -1.74 -11.43
CA GLY A 157 -4.75 -2.54 -11.95
C GLY A 157 -4.69 -2.59 -13.47
N MET A 158 -4.93 -3.77 -14.05
CA MET A 158 -5.17 -3.87 -15.48
C MET A 158 -6.55 -3.31 -15.81
N MET A 159 -6.62 -2.55 -16.89
CA MET A 159 -7.89 -2.09 -17.45
C MET A 159 -8.68 -3.30 -17.96
N ALA A 160 -10.01 -3.22 -17.86
CA ALA A 160 -10.91 -4.23 -18.42
C ALA A 160 -10.81 -4.41 -19.95
N SER A 161 -9.97 -3.59 -20.61
CA SER A 161 -9.66 -3.70 -22.05
C SER A 161 -8.65 -4.78 -22.40
N ALA A 162 -7.98 -5.40 -21.42
CA ALA A 162 -7.13 -6.58 -21.67
C ALA A 162 -8.01 -7.75 -22.12
N GLY A 163 -7.49 -8.57 -23.04
CA GLY A 163 -8.19 -9.76 -23.53
C GLY A 163 -8.53 -10.73 -22.39
N LYS A 164 -9.64 -11.46 -22.50
CA LYS A 164 -10.06 -12.43 -21.46
C LYS A 164 -8.95 -13.38 -21.07
N ASN A 165 -8.20 -13.89 -22.03
CA ASN A 165 -7.07 -14.81 -21.78
C ASN A 165 -5.97 -14.18 -20.90
N GLU A 166 -5.63 -12.90 -21.14
CA GLU A 166 -4.64 -12.19 -20.33
C GLU A 166 -5.13 -11.96 -18.90
N GLN A 167 -6.43 -11.67 -18.74
CA GLN A 167 -7.06 -11.52 -17.44
C GLN A 167 -7.01 -12.81 -16.63
N GLU A 168 -7.37 -13.95 -17.27
CA GLU A 168 -7.32 -15.28 -16.66
C GLU A 168 -5.89 -15.68 -16.26
N GLN A 169 -4.90 -15.41 -17.11
CA GLN A 169 -3.49 -15.68 -16.81
C GLN A 169 -3.02 -14.88 -15.58
N LEU A 170 -3.38 -13.60 -15.47
CA LEU A 170 -3.00 -12.79 -14.31
C LEU A 170 -3.69 -13.25 -13.04
N LEU A 171 -4.98 -13.60 -13.11
CA LEU A 171 -5.70 -14.15 -11.96
C LEU A 171 -5.09 -15.47 -11.50
N HIS A 172 -4.73 -16.35 -12.43
CA HIS A 172 -4.04 -17.60 -12.12
C HIS A 172 -2.68 -17.34 -11.44
N ALA A 173 -1.89 -16.41 -11.97
CA ALA A 173 -0.57 -16.09 -11.44
C ALA A 173 -0.62 -15.57 -9.99
N VAL A 174 -1.56 -14.67 -9.66
CA VAL A 174 -1.71 -14.17 -8.29
C VAL A 174 -2.28 -15.24 -7.34
N ASP A 175 -3.15 -16.10 -7.84
CA ASP A 175 -3.70 -17.22 -7.06
C ASP A 175 -2.62 -18.28 -6.78
N GLU A 176 -1.69 -18.47 -7.72
CA GLU A 176 -0.54 -19.35 -7.51
C GLU A 176 0.45 -18.77 -6.49
N ALA A 177 0.74 -17.47 -6.55
CA ALA A 177 1.57 -16.81 -5.53
C ALA A 177 0.97 -16.97 -4.13
N TRP A 178 -0.35 -16.85 -4.00
CA TRP A 178 -1.07 -17.12 -2.76
C TRP A 178 -0.91 -18.58 -2.30
N ASN A 179 -1.09 -19.55 -3.20
CA ASN A 179 -0.95 -20.99 -2.90
C ASN A 179 0.45 -21.32 -2.41
N GLN A 180 1.46 -20.61 -2.93
CA GLN A 180 2.86 -20.78 -2.56
C GLN A 180 3.26 -19.96 -1.31
N GLY A 181 2.29 -19.45 -0.54
CA GLY A 181 2.50 -18.84 0.75
C GLY A 181 2.84 -17.33 0.73
N ILE A 182 2.65 -16.65 -0.40
CA ILE A 182 2.84 -15.19 -0.51
C ILE A 182 1.50 -14.50 -0.28
N MET A 183 1.43 -13.61 0.71
CA MET A 183 0.26 -12.74 0.92
C MET A 183 0.20 -11.68 -0.18
N VAL A 184 -0.73 -11.83 -1.10
CA VAL A 184 -0.91 -10.87 -2.21
C VAL A 184 -1.87 -9.78 -1.80
N VAL A 185 -1.40 -8.53 -1.81
CA VAL A 185 -2.17 -7.32 -1.50
C VAL A 185 -2.26 -6.47 -2.77
N THR A 186 -3.48 -6.13 -3.19
CA THR A 186 -3.70 -5.39 -4.43
C THR A 186 -4.65 -4.20 -4.24
N ALA A 187 -4.47 -3.18 -5.06
CA ALA A 187 -5.36 -2.02 -5.10
C ALA A 187 -6.70 -2.38 -5.77
N ALA A 188 -7.80 -1.80 -5.28
CA ALA A 188 -9.12 -1.97 -5.87
C ALA A 188 -9.29 -1.26 -7.23
N GLY A 189 -8.41 -0.32 -7.56
CA GLY A 189 -8.55 0.55 -8.73
C GLY A 189 -9.31 1.84 -8.41
N ASN A 190 -9.25 2.79 -9.35
CA ASN A 190 -9.78 4.15 -9.19
C ASN A 190 -10.95 4.43 -10.13
N ASN A 191 -11.75 3.41 -10.46
CA ASN A 191 -12.87 3.48 -11.41
C ASN A 191 -14.24 3.67 -10.73
N GLY A 192 -14.26 3.94 -9.40
CA GLY A 192 -15.47 4.32 -8.70
C GLY A 192 -16.07 5.64 -9.22
N PRO A 193 -17.31 5.99 -8.84
CA PRO A 193 -18.14 5.35 -7.82
C PRO A 193 -19.06 4.23 -8.33
N LYS A 194 -18.93 3.79 -9.56
CA LYS A 194 -19.77 2.73 -10.14
C LYS A 194 -19.51 1.39 -9.46
N GLU A 195 -20.56 0.59 -9.30
CA GLU A 195 -20.42 -0.82 -8.91
C GLU A 195 -19.64 -1.62 -9.96
N ASN A 196 -19.11 -2.78 -9.56
CA ASN A 196 -18.31 -3.66 -10.43
C ASN A 196 -17.09 -2.95 -11.03
N SER A 197 -16.51 -2.00 -10.29
CA SER A 197 -15.40 -1.16 -10.76
C SER A 197 -14.04 -1.61 -10.21
N VAL A 198 -13.98 -2.76 -9.51
CA VAL A 198 -12.72 -3.34 -9.03
C VAL A 198 -11.90 -3.83 -10.23
N THR A 199 -10.63 -3.43 -10.27
CA THR A 199 -9.70 -3.82 -11.35
C THR A 199 -9.07 -5.20 -11.08
N ILE A 200 -8.58 -5.84 -12.14
CA ILE A 200 -7.81 -7.07 -12.05
C ILE A 200 -6.37 -6.72 -11.60
N PRO A 201 -5.76 -7.48 -10.65
CA PRO A 201 -6.20 -8.76 -10.12
C PRO A 201 -7.09 -8.70 -8.87
N GLY A 202 -7.58 -7.53 -8.47
CA GLY A 202 -8.37 -7.33 -7.25
C GLY A 202 -9.67 -8.14 -7.17
N ILE A 203 -10.18 -8.65 -8.29
CA ILE A 203 -11.38 -9.50 -8.29
C ILE A 203 -11.10 -10.95 -7.85
N SER A 204 -9.83 -11.40 -7.76
CA SER A 204 -9.51 -12.74 -7.29
C SER A 204 -10.04 -12.98 -5.87
N ARG A 205 -10.57 -14.18 -5.63
CA ARG A 205 -11.07 -14.60 -4.29
C ARG A 205 -9.97 -14.69 -3.25
N LYS A 206 -8.76 -15.03 -3.67
CA LYS A 206 -7.64 -15.29 -2.78
C LYS A 206 -6.99 -14.00 -2.31
N VAL A 207 -6.65 -13.09 -3.22
CA VAL A 207 -5.91 -11.89 -2.89
C VAL A 207 -6.66 -10.95 -1.94
N LEU A 208 -5.94 -10.16 -1.21
CA LEU A 208 -6.49 -9.09 -0.37
C LEU A 208 -6.58 -7.80 -1.19
N THR A 209 -7.80 -7.36 -1.46
CA THR A 209 -8.05 -6.13 -2.23
C THR A 209 -8.33 -4.98 -1.31
N VAL A 210 -7.67 -3.86 -1.56
CA VAL A 210 -7.69 -2.68 -0.70
C VAL A 210 -8.31 -1.49 -1.41
N GLY A 211 -9.33 -0.91 -0.80
CA GLY A 211 -9.95 0.34 -1.21
C GLY A 211 -9.45 1.54 -0.40
N SER A 212 -9.70 2.75 -0.93
CA SER A 212 -9.43 3.99 -0.21
C SER A 212 -10.65 4.37 0.65
N TRP A 213 -10.44 4.61 1.95
CA TRP A 213 -11.53 5.00 2.83
C TRP A 213 -11.80 6.50 2.80
N ASP A 214 -10.83 7.31 2.45
CA ASP A 214 -10.85 8.78 2.44
C ASP A 214 -10.95 9.36 1.01
N ASP A 215 -11.57 8.61 0.10
CA ASP A 215 -11.74 8.97 -1.31
C ASP A 215 -12.78 10.08 -1.57
N ASN A 216 -13.46 10.53 -0.53
CA ASN A 216 -14.36 11.69 -0.54
C ASN A 216 -13.66 13.01 -0.16
N VAL A 217 -12.41 12.96 0.26
CA VAL A 217 -11.60 14.14 0.60
C VAL A 217 -11.03 14.77 -0.67
N THR A 218 -10.96 16.10 -0.71
CA THR A 218 -10.36 16.82 -1.85
C THR A 218 -8.87 16.57 -1.93
N GLU A 219 -8.37 16.26 -3.13
CA GLU A 219 -6.94 16.13 -3.39
C GLU A 219 -6.22 17.48 -3.25
N THR A 220 -5.05 17.47 -2.60
CA THR A 220 -4.18 18.63 -2.45
C THR A 220 -2.90 18.55 -3.30
N GLY A 221 -2.68 17.43 -3.99
CA GLY A 221 -1.50 17.18 -4.84
C GLY A 221 -1.74 17.52 -6.32
N ASN A 222 -0.67 17.52 -7.10
CA ASN A 222 -0.70 17.82 -8.55
C ASN A 222 -1.43 16.79 -9.43
N SER A 223 -2.03 15.76 -8.86
CA SER A 223 -2.65 14.71 -9.65
C SER A 223 -4.04 15.07 -10.20
N GLY A 224 -4.79 15.97 -9.57
CA GLY A 224 -6.04 16.59 -10.05
C GLY A 224 -7.03 15.75 -10.90
N ARG A 225 -6.78 14.44 -11.01
CA ARG A 225 -7.46 13.53 -11.94
C ARG A 225 -8.49 12.61 -11.29
N LEU A 226 -8.46 12.49 -9.96
CA LEU A 226 -9.38 11.60 -9.28
C LEU A 226 -10.65 12.35 -8.89
N THR A 227 -11.77 11.80 -9.28
CA THR A 227 -13.08 12.27 -8.82
C THR A 227 -13.34 11.85 -7.39
N LYS A 228 -14.22 12.55 -6.68
CA LYS A 228 -14.67 12.07 -5.37
C LYS A 228 -15.26 10.66 -5.49
N ASN A 229 -15.03 9.84 -4.46
CA ASN A 229 -15.44 8.44 -4.40
C ASN A 229 -14.80 7.56 -5.50
N TYR A 230 -13.56 7.82 -5.83
CA TYR A 230 -12.82 7.12 -6.89
C TYR A 230 -12.57 5.64 -6.61
N SER A 231 -12.53 5.21 -5.36
CA SER A 231 -12.19 3.84 -4.99
C SER A 231 -13.12 2.83 -5.66
N GLY A 232 -12.54 1.87 -6.37
CA GLY A 232 -13.28 0.75 -6.96
C GLY A 232 -13.97 -0.10 -5.90
N PHE A 233 -15.17 -0.58 -6.18
CA PHE A 233 -15.91 -1.49 -5.32
C PHE A 233 -16.84 -2.40 -6.12
N GLY A 234 -17.25 -3.51 -5.47
CA GLY A 234 -18.11 -4.51 -6.09
C GLY A 234 -19.37 -4.80 -5.28
N PRO A 235 -20.23 -5.71 -5.75
CA PRO A 235 -19.86 -7.11 -5.91
C PRO A 235 -19.07 -7.38 -7.21
N THR A 236 -18.26 -8.44 -7.20
CA THR A 236 -17.67 -8.99 -8.41
C THR A 236 -18.68 -9.90 -9.13
N GLU A 237 -18.41 -10.30 -10.37
CA GLU A 237 -19.24 -11.27 -11.09
C GLU A 237 -19.52 -12.55 -10.29
N CYS A 238 -18.59 -12.92 -9.37
CA CYS A 238 -18.74 -14.06 -8.46
C CYS A 238 -19.45 -13.71 -7.15
N CYS A 239 -20.15 -12.59 -7.06
CA CYS A 239 -20.88 -12.13 -5.87
C CYS A 239 -20.02 -12.00 -4.60
N ILE A 240 -18.72 -11.73 -4.74
CA ILE A 240 -17.79 -11.57 -3.63
C ILE A 240 -17.68 -10.08 -3.27
N VAL A 241 -17.67 -9.82 -1.97
CA VAL A 241 -17.45 -8.46 -1.45
C VAL A 241 -16.00 -8.04 -1.74
N LYS A 242 -15.82 -6.98 -2.51
CA LYS A 242 -14.56 -6.32 -2.82
C LYS A 242 -14.75 -4.80 -2.81
N PRO A 243 -13.76 -4.02 -2.33
CA PRO A 243 -12.55 -4.47 -1.63
C PRO A 243 -12.88 -5.10 -0.27
N GLU A 244 -11.99 -5.94 0.26
CA GLU A 244 -12.16 -6.49 1.61
C GLU A 244 -11.90 -5.42 2.68
N VAL A 245 -10.78 -4.71 2.58
CA VAL A 245 -10.28 -3.78 3.59
C VAL A 245 -10.12 -2.38 3.01
N LEU A 246 -10.43 -1.38 3.83
CA LEU A 246 -10.21 0.02 3.50
C LEU A 246 -9.02 0.57 4.30
N ALA A 247 -8.23 1.42 3.66
CA ALA A 247 -7.13 2.14 4.30
C ALA A 247 -7.01 3.57 3.73
N PRO A 248 -6.32 4.51 4.41
CA PRO A 248 -6.08 5.84 3.88
C PRO A 248 -5.34 5.80 2.54
N GLY A 249 -5.90 6.44 1.53
CA GLY A 249 -5.35 6.48 0.17
C GLY A 249 -5.32 7.88 -0.44
N THR A 250 -5.95 8.89 0.18
CA THR A 250 -5.99 10.25 -0.33
C THR A 250 -4.97 11.15 0.38
N ASN A 251 -4.25 11.96 -0.39
CA ASN A 251 -3.25 12.91 0.11
C ASN A 251 -2.15 12.23 0.96
N VAL A 252 -1.66 11.09 0.54
CA VAL A 252 -0.59 10.36 1.22
C VAL A 252 0.77 10.90 0.77
N LYS A 253 1.59 11.37 1.71
CA LYS A 253 2.94 11.88 1.43
C LYS A 253 3.97 10.79 1.67
N SER A 254 4.79 10.48 0.65
CA SER A 254 5.79 9.43 0.71
C SER A 254 6.99 9.76 -0.20
N CYS A 255 7.99 8.87 -0.25
CA CYS A 255 9.23 9.06 -1.00
C CYS A 255 8.99 9.45 -2.45
N SER A 256 9.78 10.41 -2.95
CA SER A 256 9.80 10.79 -4.36
C SER A 256 10.94 10.08 -5.11
N LYS A 257 10.84 10.01 -6.44
CA LYS A 257 11.91 9.47 -7.28
C LYS A 257 13.18 10.32 -7.30
N ASP A 258 13.10 11.57 -6.84
CA ASP A 258 14.22 12.51 -6.83
C ASP A 258 15.21 12.25 -5.67
N ALA A 259 15.19 11.05 -5.11
CA ALA A 259 16.10 10.51 -4.10
C ALA A 259 16.20 11.29 -2.76
N LYS A 260 15.80 12.55 -2.72
CA LYS A 260 15.96 13.44 -1.54
C LYS A 260 14.67 14.13 -1.11
N GLY A 261 13.52 13.66 -1.56
CA GLY A 261 12.26 14.35 -1.31
C GLY A 261 11.07 13.45 -1.06
N TYR A 262 9.96 14.09 -0.80
CA TYR A 262 8.67 13.45 -0.60
C TYR A 262 7.62 14.14 -1.46
N VAL A 263 6.67 13.39 -1.97
CA VAL A 263 5.58 13.87 -2.81
C VAL A 263 4.25 13.35 -2.28
N VAL A 264 3.18 14.10 -2.51
CA VAL A 264 1.82 13.70 -2.17
C VAL A 264 1.16 13.05 -3.37
N LYS A 265 0.58 11.88 -3.17
CA LYS A 265 -0.23 11.17 -4.17
C LYS A 265 -1.53 10.67 -3.54
N SER A 266 -2.52 10.39 -4.39
CA SER A 266 -3.83 9.84 -4.01
C SER A 266 -4.16 8.65 -4.91
N GLY A 267 -4.95 7.71 -4.39
CA GLY A 267 -5.40 6.53 -5.10
C GLY A 267 -5.46 5.29 -4.21
N THR A 268 -6.19 4.27 -4.64
CA THR A 268 -6.14 2.95 -4.00
C THR A 268 -4.73 2.34 -4.03
N SER A 269 -3.89 2.77 -4.98
CA SER A 269 -2.46 2.47 -5.05
C SER A 269 -1.65 2.98 -3.85
N MET A 270 -2.18 3.95 -3.08
CA MET A 270 -1.59 4.44 -1.83
C MET A 270 -2.19 3.72 -0.62
N ALA A 271 -3.44 3.26 -0.71
CA ALA A 271 -4.08 2.48 0.34
C ALA A 271 -3.53 1.04 0.45
N ALA A 272 -3.29 0.37 -0.67
CA ALA A 272 -2.74 -0.99 -0.70
C ALA A 272 -1.39 -1.12 0.05
N PRO A 273 -0.39 -0.25 -0.18
CA PRO A 273 0.87 -0.32 0.55
C PRO A 273 0.73 -0.02 2.06
N VAL A 274 -0.27 0.74 2.50
CA VAL A 274 -0.57 0.90 3.93
C VAL A 274 -0.94 -0.44 4.54
N VAL A 275 -1.79 -1.23 3.86
CA VAL A 275 -2.17 -2.57 4.31
C VAL A 275 -0.98 -3.53 4.22
N SER A 276 -0.17 -3.48 3.16
CA SER A 276 1.04 -4.31 3.04
C SER A 276 2.02 -4.06 4.20
N GLY A 277 2.20 -2.80 4.62
CA GLY A 277 2.99 -2.45 5.80
C GLY A 277 2.38 -3.00 7.09
N ALA A 278 1.06 -2.90 7.28
CA ALA A 278 0.37 -3.44 8.45
C ALA A 278 0.50 -4.97 8.54
N VAL A 279 0.33 -5.67 7.41
CA VAL A 279 0.55 -7.11 7.29
C VAL A 279 2.00 -7.48 7.61
N ALA A 280 2.98 -6.65 7.23
CA ALA A 280 4.38 -6.88 7.60
C ALA A 280 4.62 -6.78 9.11
N LEU A 281 3.94 -5.86 9.82
CA LEU A 281 3.98 -5.80 11.28
C LEU A 281 3.37 -7.07 11.91
N ALA A 282 2.26 -7.55 11.34
CA ALA A 282 1.59 -8.76 11.81
C ALA A 282 2.44 -10.02 11.55
N TYR A 283 3.08 -10.17 10.40
CA TYR A 283 3.99 -11.27 10.11
C TYR A 283 5.25 -11.23 10.98
N GLN A 284 5.73 -10.06 11.41
CA GLN A 284 6.83 -10.00 12.37
C GLN A 284 6.44 -10.63 13.71
N LYS A 285 5.17 -10.57 14.10
CA LYS A 285 4.64 -11.19 15.33
C LYS A 285 4.24 -12.64 15.12
N HIS A 286 3.67 -12.97 13.97
CA HIS A 286 3.14 -14.28 13.61
C HIS A 286 3.80 -14.77 12.31
N PRO A 287 5.10 -15.14 12.33
CA PRO A 287 5.87 -15.44 11.12
C PRO A 287 5.39 -16.68 10.38
N ASP A 288 4.72 -17.59 11.09
CA ASP A 288 4.27 -18.89 10.56
C ASP A 288 2.86 -18.85 9.95
N TYR A 289 2.15 -17.71 10.07
CA TYR A 289 0.82 -17.61 9.48
C TYR A 289 0.88 -17.79 7.96
N THR A 290 -0.01 -18.62 7.47
CA THR A 290 -0.32 -18.73 6.04
C THR A 290 -1.04 -17.45 5.55
N PRO A 291 -1.08 -17.18 4.25
CA PRO A 291 -1.89 -16.08 3.72
C PRO A 291 -3.36 -16.15 4.12
N ALA A 292 -3.93 -17.37 4.22
CA ALA A 292 -5.32 -17.57 4.62
C ALA A 292 -5.56 -17.20 6.10
N GLU A 293 -4.68 -17.64 7.00
CA GLU A 293 -4.74 -17.27 8.43
C GLU A 293 -4.54 -15.76 8.62
N MET A 294 -3.60 -15.15 7.89
CA MET A 294 -3.41 -13.69 7.91
C MET A 294 -4.64 -12.95 7.39
N LYS A 295 -5.28 -13.46 6.34
CA LYS A 295 -6.51 -12.86 5.78
C LYS A 295 -7.68 -12.98 6.76
N LEU A 296 -7.81 -14.12 7.46
CA LEU A 296 -8.80 -14.30 8.53
C LEU A 296 -8.53 -13.35 9.71
N LYS A 297 -7.27 -13.24 10.14
CA LYS A 297 -6.88 -12.32 11.21
C LYS A 297 -7.17 -10.85 10.84
N LEU A 298 -6.97 -10.48 9.59
CA LEU A 298 -7.38 -9.15 9.09
C LEU A 298 -8.89 -8.95 9.18
N TYR A 299 -9.68 -9.94 8.75
CA TYR A 299 -11.15 -9.89 8.83
C TYR A 299 -11.63 -9.67 10.27
N GLU A 300 -11.05 -10.38 11.23
CA GLU A 300 -11.40 -10.26 12.66
C GLU A 300 -10.95 -8.92 13.29
N SER A 301 -9.91 -8.29 12.71
CA SER A 301 -9.28 -7.11 13.27
C SER A 301 -9.82 -5.78 12.76
N VAL A 302 -10.50 -5.75 11.61
CA VAL A 302 -10.98 -4.50 11.01
C VAL A 302 -12.00 -3.80 11.93
N TYR A 303 -11.98 -2.47 11.89
CA TYR A 303 -13.02 -1.69 12.53
C TYR A 303 -14.25 -1.65 11.62
N PRO A 304 -15.41 -2.15 12.05
CA PRO A 304 -16.61 -2.13 11.22
C PRO A 304 -16.96 -0.70 10.84
N ARG A 305 -17.17 -0.45 9.56
CA ARG A 305 -17.68 0.83 9.11
C ARG A 305 -19.20 0.81 9.28
N GLY A 306 -19.75 1.72 10.08
CA GLY A 306 -21.18 1.90 10.17
C GLY A 306 -21.81 2.16 8.79
N GLU A 307 -23.09 1.99 8.63
CA GLU A 307 -23.90 2.00 7.39
C GLU A 307 -23.75 3.24 6.46
N GLN A 308 -22.89 4.20 6.82
CA GLN A 308 -22.83 5.53 6.18
C GLN A 308 -22.34 5.59 4.74
N ILE A 309 -21.84 4.50 4.11
CA ILE A 309 -21.24 4.62 2.76
C ILE A 309 -21.84 3.68 1.70
N GLY A 310 -22.82 2.86 2.02
CA GLY A 310 -23.49 2.00 1.00
C GLY A 310 -22.56 0.99 0.29
N ARG A 311 -21.26 0.98 0.61
CA ARG A 311 -20.25 0.09 0.03
C ARG A 311 -20.01 -1.09 0.94
N LYS A 312 -20.23 -2.29 0.45
CA LYS A 312 -19.92 -3.52 1.20
C LYS A 312 -18.40 -3.72 1.25
N CYS A 313 -17.84 -3.84 2.44
CA CYS A 313 -16.46 -4.24 2.72
C CYS A 313 -16.42 -4.83 4.14
N TRP A 314 -15.29 -5.43 4.54
CA TRP A 314 -15.16 -5.91 5.93
C TRP A 314 -15.08 -4.75 6.92
N GLY A 315 -14.34 -3.72 6.57
CA GLY A 315 -14.16 -2.54 7.40
C GLY A 315 -12.84 -1.82 7.15
N MET A 316 -12.51 -0.89 8.05
CA MET A 316 -11.27 -0.15 7.98
C MET A 316 -10.15 -0.89 8.72
N LEU A 317 -8.95 -0.85 8.15
CA LEU A 317 -7.75 -1.42 8.75
C LEU A 317 -7.52 -0.89 10.17
N HIS A 318 -7.26 -1.80 11.13
CA HIS A 318 -6.97 -1.48 12.52
C HIS A 318 -5.76 -2.30 13.02
N VAL A 319 -4.57 -1.70 13.00
CA VAL A 319 -3.31 -2.41 13.25
C VAL A 319 -3.21 -2.94 14.68
N ASN A 320 -3.66 -2.17 15.68
CA ASN A 320 -3.59 -2.63 17.07
C ASN A 320 -4.38 -3.93 17.31
N ASN A 321 -5.52 -4.12 16.62
CA ASN A 321 -6.28 -5.37 16.70
C ASN A 321 -5.60 -6.49 15.89
N LEU A 322 -4.98 -6.15 14.77
CA LEU A 322 -4.31 -7.10 13.90
C LEU A 322 -3.09 -7.76 14.58
N VAL A 323 -2.39 -7.04 15.44
CA VAL A 323 -1.18 -7.53 16.14
C VAL A 323 -1.45 -8.06 17.55
N VAL A 324 -2.70 -8.23 17.95
CA VAL A 324 -3.10 -8.90 19.20
C VAL A 324 -3.44 -10.37 18.93
#